data_5f33e5b72bd7defa1a72d8a53eab83d8
#
_entry.id   5f33e5b72bd7defa1a72d8a53eab83d8
#
_cell.length_a   1.000
_cell.length_b   1.000
_cell.length_c   1.000
_cell.angle_alpha   90.00
_cell.angle_beta   90.00
_cell.angle_gamma   90.00
#
_symmetry.space_group_name_H-M   'P 1'
#
loop_
_entity.id
_entity.type
_entity.pdbx_description
1 polymer ?
#
loop_
_entity_poly.entity_id
_entity_poly.type
_entity_poly.pdbx_seq_one_letter_code
_entity_poly.pdbx_strand_id
1 'polypeptide(L)'
;MKYYFLLLCLLFSGCEKATKYNSSPRENFEALWRIMDENYCFFEFKDVDWDDVYDRYDLLVKDTMNQYELFDVLGKMLAEVKDGHTNLISSFDMSRYWAWYEDYPANFYKEIQDNYLGTDYKIAGGMKYKRLADDKIGYVYYGSFSSGVGENNLDHMFAHFKECKGLIFDVRDNGGGSMLYSDRIASRFLEERILTGYTQYKKGNGHNDFTQPNPVYLSPSDRTRWLRPVIVLTNRHSYSATND
;
A
#
# COMPACT_ATOMS: atom_id res chain seq x y z
N MET A 1 -50.35 -36.01 12.55
CA MET A 1 -49.16 -35.87 13.37
C MET A 1 -48.27 -34.79 12.76
N LYS A 2 -48.21 -33.60 13.41
CA LYS A 2 -47.38 -32.46 12.95
C LYS A 2 -46.04 -32.52 13.74
N TYR A 3 -44.94 -32.73 13.05
CA TYR A 3 -43.63 -32.68 13.63
C TYR A 3 -43.15 -31.21 13.65
N TYR A 4 -43.00 -30.61 14.82
CA TYR A 4 -42.35 -29.34 15.02
C TYR A 4 -40.83 -29.57 15.07
N PHE A 5 -40.11 -29.07 14.06
CA PHE A 5 -38.66 -29.07 14.04
C PHE A 5 -38.17 -27.86 14.85
N LEU A 6 -37.67 -28.08 16.06
CA LEU A 6 -37.13 -27.04 16.91
C LEU A 6 -35.70 -26.73 16.44
N LEU A 7 -35.53 -25.62 15.71
CA LEU A 7 -34.21 -25.14 15.27
C LEU A 7 -33.50 -24.48 16.47
N LEU A 8 -32.56 -25.20 17.08
CA LEU A 8 -31.73 -24.70 18.17
C LEU A 8 -30.61 -23.83 17.59
N CYS A 9 -30.80 -22.51 17.56
CA CYS A 9 -29.74 -21.54 17.21
C CYS A 9 -28.72 -21.48 18.36
N LEU A 10 -27.60 -22.17 18.24
CA LEU A 10 -26.45 -21.98 19.09
C LEU A 10 -25.79 -20.63 18.74
N LEU A 11 -26.10 -19.61 19.52
CA LEU A 11 -25.39 -18.36 19.53
C LEU A 11 -24.00 -18.61 20.16
N PHE A 12 -22.99 -18.79 19.34
CA PHE A 12 -21.60 -18.67 19.79
C PHE A 12 -21.34 -17.20 20.10
N SER A 13 -21.56 -16.81 21.35
CA SER A 13 -21.02 -15.59 21.89
C SER A 13 -19.52 -15.78 22.02
N GLY A 14 -18.79 -15.45 20.97
CA GLY A 14 -17.36 -15.19 21.08
C GLY A 14 -17.17 -14.01 22.01
N CYS A 15 -16.91 -14.27 23.31
CA CYS A 15 -16.35 -13.26 24.17
C CYS A 15 -14.93 -12.96 23.67
N GLU A 16 -14.78 -12.03 22.74
CA GLU A 16 -13.54 -11.28 22.66
C GLU A 16 -13.36 -10.66 24.05
N LYS A 17 -12.29 -11.08 24.76
CA LYS A 17 -11.88 -10.38 25.97
C LYS A 17 -11.56 -8.95 25.55
N ALA A 18 -12.49 -8.03 25.77
CA ALA A 18 -12.19 -6.60 25.67
C ALA A 18 -11.01 -6.36 26.60
N THR A 19 -9.85 -6.19 26.02
CA THR A 19 -8.64 -5.82 26.74
C THR A 19 -8.98 -4.49 27.40
N LYS A 20 -9.10 -4.45 28.72
CA LYS A 20 -9.24 -3.20 29.45
C LYS A 20 -7.95 -2.44 29.21
N TYR A 21 -7.95 -1.53 28.26
CA TYR A 21 -6.86 -0.58 28.11
C TYR A 21 -6.95 0.35 29.32
N ASN A 22 -6.00 0.23 30.20
CA ASN A 22 -5.81 1.19 31.26
C ASN A 22 -5.30 2.49 30.60
N SER A 23 -5.71 3.63 31.13
CA SER A 23 -5.46 4.93 30.51
C SER A 23 -4.16 5.59 30.97
N SER A 24 -3.27 4.85 31.66
CA SER A 24 -2.00 5.44 32.10
C SER A 24 -1.02 5.61 30.91
N PRO A 25 -0.21 6.66 30.91
CA PRO A 25 0.81 6.87 29.89
C PRO A 25 1.74 5.67 29.74
N ARG A 26 2.16 5.06 30.86
CA ARG A 26 3.04 3.91 30.90
C ARG A 26 2.43 2.70 30.20
N GLU A 27 1.20 2.35 30.52
CA GLU A 27 0.53 1.20 29.92
C GLU A 27 0.25 1.38 28.41
N ASN A 28 -0.02 2.59 27.96
CA ASN A 28 -0.17 2.88 26.54
C ASN A 28 1.17 2.75 25.78
N PHE A 29 2.28 3.19 26.37
CA PHE A 29 3.61 3.01 25.82
C PHE A 29 3.96 1.51 25.68
N GLU A 30 3.79 0.74 26.76
CA GLU A 30 4.00 -0.70 26.79
C GLU A 30 3.15 -1.43 25.74
N ALA A 31 1.88 -1.02 25.62
CA ALA A 31 0.96 -1.62 24.66
C ALA A 31 1.41 -1.33 23.22
N LEU A 32 1.80 -0.09 22.90
CA LEU A 32 2.26 0.27 21.57
C LEU A 32 3.55 -0.46 21.20
N TRP A 33 4.53 -0.48 22.11
CA TRP A 33 5.78 -1.19 21.88
C TRP A 33 5.53 -2.66 21.58
N ARG A 34 4.71 -3.34 22.41
CA ARG A 34 4.36 -4.76 22.20
C ARG A 34 3.59 -4.99 20.92
N ILE A 35 2.62 -4.12 20.57
CA ILE A 35 1.89 -4.24 19.30
C ILE A 35 2.84 -4.20 18.11
N MET A 36 3.83 -3.33 18.15
CA MET A 36 4.84 -3.25 17.11
C MET A 36 5.74 -4.49 17.10
N ASP A 37 6.24 -4.92 18.26
CA ASP A 37 7.08 -6.10 18.40
C ASP A 37 6.41 -7.37 17.83
N GLU A 38 5.16 -7.58 18.19
CA GLU A 38 4.38 -8.74 17.76
C GLU A 38 3.96 -8.70 16.28
N ASN A 39 3.82 -7.53 15.67
CA ASN A 39 3.15 -7.41 14.36
C ASN A 39 3.99 -6.76 13.26
N TYR A 40 4.95 -5.90 13.58
CA TYR A 40 5.76 -5.24 12.56
C TYR A 40 6.75 -6.23 11.92
N CYS A 41 6.84 -6.21 10.57
CA CYS A 41 7.53 -7.25 9.82
C CYS A 41 8.93 -6.86 9.33
N PHE A 42 9.37 -5.61 9.53
CA PHE A 42 10.52 -5.08 8.80
C PHE A 42 11.64 -4.56 9.72
N PHE A 43 11.68 -4.92 11.01
CA PHE A 43 12.73 -4.47 11.92
C PHE A 43 14.14 -4.84 11.41
N GLU A 44 14.34 -6.10 11.08
CA GLU A 44 15.61 -6.60 10.54
C GLU A 44 15.96 -5.92 9.20
N PHE A 45 14.98 -5.81 8.29
CA PHE A 45 15.20 -5.17 7.00
C PHE A 45 15.59 -3.69 7.11
N LYS A 46 15.11 -3.01 8.16
CA LYS A 46 15.36 -1.60 8.41
C LYS A 46 16.51 -1.34 9.37
N ASP A 47 17.16 -2.40 9.84
CA ASP A 47 18.25 -2.33 10.83
C ASP A 47 17.83 -1.53 12.09
N VAL A 48 16.65 -1.84 12.61
CA VAL A 48 16.08 -1.23 13.81
C VAL A 48 16.07 -2.23 14.94
N ASP A 49 16.84 -1.96 15.99
CA ASP A 49 16.78 -2.66 17.27
C ASP A 49 15.61 -2.09 18.08
N TRP A 50 14.50 -2.87 18.13
CA TRP A 50 13.28 -2.41 18.77
C TRP A 50 13.36 -2.42 20.29
N ASP A 51 14.24 -3.24 20.88
CA ASP A 51 14.52 -3.23 22.31
C ASP A 51 15.33 -1.98 22.71
N ASP A 52 16.31 -1.56 21.88
CA ASP A 52 17.00 -0.28 22.07
C ASP A 52 16.04 0.90 21.97
N VAL A 53 15.08 0.85 21.04
CA VAL A 53 14.03 1.88 20.96
C VAL A 53 13.20 1.89 22.24
N TYR A 54 12.83 0.75 22.80
CA TYR A 54 12.14 0.69 24.09
C TYR A 54 12.91 1.42 25.17
N ASP A 55 14.17 1.05 25.38
CA ASP A 55 15.01 1.58 26.46
C ASP A 55 15.16 3.12 26.38
N ARG A 56 15.32 3.65 25.16
CA ARG A 56 15.43 5.11 24.93
C ARG A 56 14.13 5.85 25.22
N TYR A 57 12.99 5.29 24.81
CA TYR A 57 11.69 5.95 24.96
C TYR A 57 11.06 5.73 26.33
N ASP A 58 11.37 4.63 27.01
CA ASP A 58 10.95 4.38 28.40
C ASP A 58 11.39 5.50 29.34
N LEU A 59 12.59 6.05 29.15
CA LEU A 59 13.10 7.17 29.92
C LEU A 59 12.34 8.48 29.72
N LEU A 60 11.62 8.59 28.61
CA LEU A 60 10.86 9.80 28.26
C LEU A 60 9.43 9.77 28.81
N VAL A 61 8.86 8.58 29.01
CA VAL A 61 7.46 8.43 29.44
C VAL A 61 7.32 8.68 30.96
N LYS A 62 6.44 9.57 31.31
CA LYS A 62 6.11 9.91 32.72
C LYS A 62 4.62 9.71 32.97
N ASP A 63 4.27 9.19 34.13
CA ASP A 63 2.86 8.96 34.52
C ASP A 63 2.03 10.26 34.64
N THR A 64 2.71 11.39 34.69
CA THR A 64 2.07 12.72 34.73
C THR A 64 1.77 13.32 33.35
N MET A 65 2.18 12.65 32.28
CA MET A 65 1.94 13.13 30.92
C MET A 65 0.43 13.18 30.62
N ASN A 66 0.03 14.26 29.97
CA ASN A 66 -1.29 14.31 29.36
C ASN A 66 -1.28 13.59 28.00
N GLN A 67 -2.46 13.43 27.39
CA GLN A 67 -2.62 12.70 26.13
C GLN A 67 -1.83 13.28 24.95
N TYR A 68 -1.60 14.58 24.92
CA TYR A 68 -0.87 15.25 23.83
C TYR A 68 0.62 15.00 23.96
N GLU A 69 1.17 15.16 25.17
CA GLU A 69 2.58 14.87 25.45
C GLU A 69 2.93 13.39 25.19
N LEU A 70 2.04 12.49 25.60
CA LEU A 70 2.20 11.06 25.32
C LEU A 70 2.16 10.77 23.82
N PHE A 71 1.20 11.37 23.09
CA PHE A 71 1.07 11.18 21.63
C PHE A 71 2.35 11.60 20.91
N ASP A 72 2.97 12.72 21.30
CA ASP A 72 4.22 13.19 20.72
C ASP A 72 5.38 12.22 20.95
N VAL A 73 5.49 11.63 22.15
CA VAL A 73 6.52 10.64 22.47
C VAL A 73 6.29 9.36 21.67
N LEU A 74 5.06 8.82 21.64
CA LEU A 74 4.71 7.61 20.93
C LEU A 74 4.88 7.78 19.41
N GLY A 75 4.53 8.94 18.87
CA GLY A 75 4.71 9.27 17.45
C GLY A 75 6.20 9.29 17.05
N LYS A 76 7.05 9.85 17.90
CA LYS A 76 8.51 9.83 17.68
C LYS A 76 9.07 8.42 17.76
N MET A 77 8.60 7.60 18.71
CA MET A 77 8.98 6.19 18.81
C MET A 77 8.63 5.42 17.52
N LEU A 78 7.43 5.58 16.99
CA LEU A 78 7.04 4.95 15.73
C LEU A 78 7.84 5.45 14.53
N ALA A 79 8.29 6.71 14.55
CA ALA A 79 9.09 7.27 13.47
C ALA A 79 10.48 6.63 13.34
N GLU A 80 10.98 5.93 14.38
CA GLU A 80 12.26 5.20 14.34
C GLU A 80 12.27 4.12 13.24
N VAL A 81 11.13 3.50 12.95
CA VAL A 81 11.04 2.51 11.87
C VAL A 81 11.09 3.12 10.47
N LYS A 82 11.02 4.44 10.34
CA LYS A 82 11.10 5.19 9.06
C LYS A 82 10.20 4.59 7.97
N ASP A 83 8.94 4.30 8.33
CA ASP A 83 7.98 3.63 7.47
C ASP A 83 6.72 4.49 7.27
N GLY A 84 6.45 4.87 6.03
CA GLY A 84 5.28 5.69 5.68
C GLY A 84 3.94 4.97 5.89
N HIS A 85 3.93 3.64 6.07
CA HIS A 85 2.71 2.89 6.40
C HIS A 85 2.44 2.81 7.91
N THR A 86 3.44 3.12 8.76
CA THR A 86 3.30 3.06 10.21
C THR A 86 2.88 4.43 10.75
N ASN A 87 1.62 4.55 11.16
CA ASN A 87 1.04 5.82 11.62
C ASN A 87 0.37 5.65 12.98
N LEU A 88 0.49 6.66 13.85
CA LEU A 88 -0.28 6.77 15.08
C LEU A 88 -1.44 7.75 14.85
N ILE A 89 -2.66 7.28 15.07
CA ILE A 89 -3.87 8.08 14.85
C ILE A 89 -4.61 8.26 16.17
N SER A 90 -4.99 9.50 16.47
CA SER A 90 -5.86 9.86 17.59
C SER A 90 -7.08 10.62 17.09
N SER A 91 -7.97 11.00 18.01
CA SER A 91 -9.10 11.87 17.68
C SER A 91 -8.71 13.31 17.38
N PHE A 92 -7.47 13.72 17.70
CA PHE A 92 -7.00 15.10 17.59
C PHE A 92 -5.81 15.28 16.63
N ASP A 93 -5.04 14.22 16.32
CA ASP A 93 -3.87 14.31 15.44
C ASP A 93 -3.49 12.97 14.83
N MET A 94 -2.60 13.02 13.80
CA MET A 94 -1.96 11.88 13.17
C MET A 94 -0.45 12.10 13.13
N SER A 95 0.32 11.25 13.83
CA SER A 95 1.76 11.17 13.69
C SER A 95 2.12 10.21 12.56
N ARG A 96 3.07 10.61 11.72
CA ARG A 96 3.48 9.87 10.52
C ARG A 96 4.93 10.19 10.15
N TYR A 97 5.65 9.23 9.58
CA TYR A 97 6.96 9.47 9.01
C TYR A 97 6.84 9.69 7.49
N TRP A 98 7.08 10.93 7.03
CA TRP A 98 6.95 11.29 5.61
C TRP A 98 8.28 11.76 4.99
N ALA A 99 9.38 11.77 5.75
CA ALA A 99 10.69 12.15 5.24
C ALA A 99 11.30 11.13 4.24
N TRP A 100 10.63 10.00 4.00
CA TRP A 100 11.12 8.97 3.10
C TRP A 100 11.25 9.42 1.63
N TYR A 101 10.60 10.50 1.24
CA TYR A 101 10.69 11.08 -0.10
C TYR A 101 11.46 12.41 -0.15
N GLU A 102 11.91 12.93 0.98
CA GLU A 102 12.78 14.10 1.03
C GLU A 102 14.13 13.78 0.38
N ASP A 103 14.86 14.78 -0.05
CA ASP A 103 16.18 14.67 -0.71
C ASP A 103 16.14 14.04 -2.12
N TYR A 104 14.97 13.81 -2.70
CA TYR A 104 14.83 13.36 -4.09
C TYR A 104 14.33 14.51 -4.98
N PRO A 105 14.97 14.74 -6.15
CA PRO A 105 14.52 15.78 -7.07
C PRO A 105 13.12 15.45 -7.61
N ALA A 106 12.28 16.47 -7.66
CA ALA A 106 10.97 16.34 -8.29
C ALA A 106 11.15 16.09 -9.80
N ASN A 107 10.44 15.09 -10.34
CA ASN A 107 10.42 14.76 -11.75
C ASN A 107 9.00 14.63 -12.33
N PHE A 108 8.01 15.13 -11.59
CA PHE A 108 6.62 15.20 -12.01
C PHE A 108 6.03 16.56 -11.62
N TYR A 109 5.39 17.18 -12.58
CA TYR A 109 4.70 18.46 -12.40
C TYR A 109 3.36 18.35 -13.12
N LYS A 110 2.29 18.42 -12.36
CA LYS A 110 0.93 18.24 -12.87
C LYS A 110 0.59 19.21 -14.02
N GLU A 111 1.04 20.44 -13.94
CA GLU A 111 0.82 21.45 -14.96
C GLU A 111 1.47 21.07 -16.30
N ILE A 112 2.66 20.48 -16.25
CA ILE A 112 3.35 19.98 -17.45
C ILE A 112 2.59 18.79 -18.03
N GLN A 113 2.15 17.83 -17.18
CA GLN A 113 1.35 16.70 -17.63
C GLN A 113 0.04 17.17 -18.28
N ASP A 114 -0.67 18.10 -17.64
CA ASP A 114 -1.95 18.63 -18.14
C ASP A 114 -1.75 19.32 -19.52
N ASN A 115 -0.62 19.99 -19.75
CA ASN A 115 -0.27 20.55 -21.06
C ASN A 115 -0.11 19.47 -22.15
N TYR A 116 0.52 18.32 -21.82
CA TYR A 116 0.65 17.20 -22.76
C TYR A 116 -0.68 16.46 -22.99
N LEU A 117 -1.47 16.28 -21.95
CA LEU A 117 -2.79 15.66 -22.06
C LEU A 117 -3.78 16.54 -22.82
N GLY A 118 -3.75 17.85 -22.59
CA GLY A 118 -4.73 18.77 -23.15
C GLY A 118 -6.13 18.53 -22.57
N THR A 119 -7.16 18.74 -23.37
CA THR A 119 -8.57 18.56 -22.98
C THR A 119 -9.25 17.38 -23.67
N ASP A 120 -8.58 16.74 -24.63
CA ASP A 120 -9.09 15.69 -25.52
C ASP A 120 -8.65 14.28 -25.14
N TYR A 121 -8.10 14.10 -23.92
CA TYR A 121 -7.77 12.78 -23.40
C TYR A 121 -9.03 11.97 -23.08
N LYS A 122 -8.88 10.64 -23.07
CA LYS A 122 -9.90 9.69 -22.68
C LYS A 122 -9.70 9.23 -21.24
N ILE A 123 -10.78 8.71 -20.64
CA ILE A 123 -10.77 8.16 -19.29
C ILE A 123 -11.27 6.71 -19.33
N ALA A 124 -10.55 5.81 -18.65
CA ALA A 124 -10.95 4.43 -18.44
C ALA A 124 -10.67 4.02 -16.98
N GLY A 125 -11.72 3.95 -16.17
CA GLY A 125 -11.54 3.85 -14.71
C GLY A 125 -10.77 5.05 -14.18
N GLY A 126 -9.76 4.82 -13.33
CA GLY A 126 -8.88 5.89 -12.81
C GLY A 126 -7.80 6.37 -13.77
N MET A 127 -7.68 5.79 -14.97
CA MET A 127 -6.65 6.13 -15.95
C MET A 127 -7.07 7.26 -16.88
N LYS A 128 -6.17 8.21 -17.14
CA LYS A 128 -6.25 9.16 -18.24
C LYS A 128 -5.34 8.71 -19.36
N TYR A 129 -5.80 8.71 -20.61
CA TYR A 129 -4.98 8.21 -21.70
C TYR A 129 -5.22 8.94 -23.02
N LYS A 130 -4.18 9.01 -23.85
CA LYS A 130 -4.16 9.70 -25.14
C LYS A 130 -3.11 9.08 -26.06
N ARG A 131 -3.24 9.29 -27.37
CA ARG A 131 -2.15 9.04 -28.32
C ARG A 131 -1.29 10.29 -28.48
N LEU A 132 -0.01 10.12 -28.57
CA LEU A 132 1.01 11.14 -28.76
C LEU A 132 1.85 10.84 -30.02
N ALA A 133 2.66 11.79 -30.45
CA ALA A 133 3.62 11.66 -31.54
C ALA A 133 2.97 11.10 -32.83
N ASP A 134 2.03 11.85 -33.38
CA ASP A 134 1.26 11.47 -34.59
C ASP A 134 0.64 10.07 -34.45
N ASP A 135 -0.01 9.82 -33.35
CA ASP A 135 -0.68 8.56 -33.00
C ASP A 135 0.25 7.32 -32.86
N LYS A 136 1.57 7.52 -32.80
CA LYS A 136 2.53 6.40 -32.73
C LYS A 136 2.77 5.89 -31.32
N ILE A 137 2.52 6.69 -30.29
CA ILE A 137 2.81 6.37 -28.89
C ILE A 137 1.50 6.51 -28.08
N GLY A 138 1.14 5.44 -27.38
CA GLY A 138 0.12 5.50 -26.34
C GLY A 138 0.71 6.12 -25.07
N TYR A 139 -0.01 7.03 -24.43
CA TYR A 139 0.33 7.56 -23.12
C TYR A 139 -0.84 7.30 -22.15
N VAL A 140 -0.50 6.72 -21.01
CA VAL A 140 -1.43 6.45 -19.92
C VAL A 140 -0.88 7.08 -18.65
N TYR A 141 -1.68 7.85 -17.95
CA TYR A 141 -1.42 8.29 -16.59
C TYR A 141 -2.39 7.62 -15.62
N TYR A 142 -1.87 7.01 -14.57
CA TYR A 142 -2.64 6.41 -13.51
C TYR A 142 -2.12 6.90 -12.15
N GLY A 143 -2.79 7.89 -11.58
CA GLY A 143 -2.34 8.61 -10.39
C GLY A 143 -2.64 7.93 -9.06
N SER A 144 -3.47 6.86 -9.01
CA SER A 144 -3.75 6.15 -7.77
C SER A 144 -4.39 4.78 -8.02
N PHE A 145 -3.84 3.74 -7.44
CA PHE A 145 -4.46 2.41 -7.36
C PHE A 145 -5.64 2.31 -6.38
N SER A 146 -6.02 3.42 -5.74
CA SER A 146 -7.32 3.53 -5.05
C SER A 146 -8.48 3.80 -6.01
N SER A 147 -8.19 4.29 -7.22
CA SER A 147 -9.18 4.47 -8.27
C SER A 147 -9.34 3.19 -9.08
N GLY A 148 -10.56 2.65 -9.16
CA GLY A 148 -10.81 1.37 -9.78
C GLY A 148 -10.47 1.31 -11.27
N VAL A 149 -9.91 0.19 -11.73
CA VAL A 149 -9.74 -0.17 -13.12
C VAL A 149 -10.25 -1.59 -13.36
N GLY A 150 -11.22 -1.73 -14.26
CA GLY A 150 -11.78 -3.03 -14.65
C GLY A 150 -11.14 -3.58 -15.92
N GLU A 151 -11.39 -4.87 -16.20
CA GLU A 151 -10.90 -5.53 -17.41
C GLU A 151 -11.34 -4.81 -18.69
N ASN A 152 -12.60 -4.41 -18.76
CA ASN A 152 -13.14 -3.71 -19.92
C ASN A 152 -12.52 -2.31 -20.11
N ASN A 153 -12.06 -1.66 -19.03
CA ASN A 153 -11.33 -0.40 -19.13
C ASN A 153 -10.01 -0.60 -19.87
N LEU A 154 -9.25 -1.66 -19.51
CA LEU A 154 -7.99 -2.01 -20.15
C LEU A 154 -8.20 -2.44 -21.61
N ASP A 155 -9.20 -3.29 -21.87
CA ASP A 155 -9.49 -3.72 -23.26
C ASP A 155 -9.80 -2.54 -24.16
N HIS A 156 -10.64 -1.61 -23.69
CA HIS A 156 -10.98 -0.41 -24.45
C HIS A 156 -9.77 0.49 -24.69
N MET A 157 -8.93 0.68 -23.68
CA MET A 157 -7.69 1.46 -23.77
C MET A 157 -6.71 0.82 -24.77
N PHE A 158 -6.45 -0.49 -24.69
CA PHE A 158 -5.54 -1.16 -25.63
C PHE A 158 -6.11 -1.22 -27.05
N ALA A 159 -7.42 -1.35 -27.22
CA ALA A 159 -8.05 -1.22 -28.54
C ALA A 159 -7.85 0.18 -29.13
N HIS A 160 -7.90 1.23 -28.30
CA HIS A 160 -7.59 2.58 -28.74
C HIS A 160 -6.14 2.70 -29.20
N PHE A 161 -5.19 1.99 -28.57
CA PHE A 161 -3.76 2.04 -28.87
C PHE A 161 -3.30 1.01 -29.93
N LYS A 162 -4.22 0.27 -30.56
CA LYS A 162 -3.89 -0.86 -31.41
C LYS A 162 -2.85 -0.53 -32.52
N GLU A 163 -2.84 0.71 -33.03
CA GLU A 163 -1.92 1.17 -34.08
C GLU A 163 -0.63 1.83 -33.51
N CYS A 164 -0.56 2.07 -32.20
CA CYS A 164 0.63 2.63 -31.57
C CYS A 164 1.80 1.63 -31.58
N LYS A 165 3.03 2.13 -31.74
CA LYS A 165 4.25 1.33 -31.76
C LYS A 165 4.81 1.05 -30.37
N GLY A 166 4.51 1.90 -29.41
CA GLY A 166 4.96 1.83 -28.03
C GLY A 166 3.96 2.48 -27.06
N LEU A 167 4.17 2.23 -25.78
CA LEU A 167 3.34 2.74 -24.69
C LEU A 167 4.23 3.41 -23.64
N ILE A 168 3.79 4.55 -23.13
CA ILE A 168 4.30 5.16 -21.91
C ILE A 168 3.22 4.98 -20.84
N PHE A 169 3.56 4.27 -19.77
CA PHE A 169 2.68 4.06 -18.62
C PHE A 169 3.23 4.87 -17.43
N ASP A 170 2.57 5.98 -17.12
CA ASP A 170 3.05 6.96 -16.14
C ASP A 170 2.34 6.76 -14.80
N VAL A 171 3.10 6.30 -13.81
CA VAL A 171 2.67 6.12 -12.41
C VAL A 171 3.46 7.01 -11.45
N ARG A 172 4.03 8.09 -11.95
CA ARG A 172 4.66 9.10 -11.10
C ARG A 172 3.60 9.71 -10.19
N ASP A 173 3.97 9.96 -8.92
CA ASP A 173 3.08 10.41 -7.85
C ASP A 173 1.88 9.48 -7.57
N ASN A 174 1.96 8.22 -7.99
CA ASN A 174 0.97 7.22 -7.62
C ASN A 174 1.33 6.61 -6.27
N GLY A 175 0.63 7.01 -5.21
CA GLY A 175 0.85 6.54 -3.84
C GLY A 175 0.38 5.10 -3.57
N GLY A 176 0.02 4.33 -4.61
CA GLY A 176 -0.45 2.95 -4.45
C GLY A 176 -1.96 2.84 -4.25
N GLY A 177 -2.36 1.80 -3.53
CA GLY A 177 -3.75 1.43 -3.27
C GLY A 177 -3.92 -0.09 -3.35
N SER A 178 -4.78 -0.57 -4.22
CA SER A 178 -5.09 -2.00 -4.34
C SER A 178 -4.11 -2.75 -5.24
N MET A 179 -3.45 -3.76 -4.72
CA MET A 179 -2.61 -4.70 -5.48
C MET A 179 -3.40 -5.45 -6.56
N LEU A 180 -4.71 -5.64 -6.38
CA LEU A 180 -5.56 -6.23 -7.42
C LEU A 180 -5.52 -5.43 -8.73
N TYR A 181 -5.35 -4.11 -8.65
CA TYR A 181 -5.29 -3.27 -9.85
C TYR A 181 -3.89 -3.24 -10.47
N SER A 182 -2.82 -3.30 -9.65
CA SER A 182 -1.45 -3.47 -10.17
C SER A 182 -1.30 -4.80 -10.89
N ASP A 183 -1.69 -5.90 -10.28
CA ASP A 183 -1.67 -7.25 -10.88
C ASP A 183 -2.48 -7.31 -12.19
N ARG A 184 -3.70 -6.75 -12.16
CA ARG A 184 -4.58 -6.71 -13.34
C ARG A 184 -3.92 -5.97 -14.51
N ILE A 185 -3.27 -4.86 -14.24
CA ILE A 185 -2.54 -4.10 -15.25
C ILE A 185 -1.30 -4.87 -15.70
N ALA A 186 -0.46 -5.30 -14.76
CA ALA A 186 0.81 -5.97 -15.07
C ALA A 186 0.59 -7.27 -15.87
N SER A 187 -0.46 -8.04 -15.58
CA SER A 187 -0.82 -9.27 -16.31
C SER A 187 -1.03 -9.04 -17.81
N ARG A 188 -1.37 -7.80 -18.21
CA ARG A 188 -1.58 -7.43 -19.62
C ARG A 188 -0.31 -7.25 -20.44
N PHE A 189 0.85 -7.25 -19.76
CA PHE A 189 2.16 -7.08 -20.39
C PHE A 189 3.00 -8.37 -20.42
N LEU A 190 2.48 -9.46 -19.84
CA LEU A 190 3.20 -10.72 -19.73
C LEU A 190 2.94 -11.64 -20.91
N GLU A 191 3.97 -12.35 -21.37
CA GLU A 191 3.88 -13.44 -22.33
C GLU A 191 3.69 -14.78 -21.63
N GLU A 192 4.34 -14.97 -20.47
CA GLU A 192 4.31 -16.19 -19.68
C GLU A 192 4.15 -15.88 -18.19
N ARG A 193 3.89 -16.92 -17.39
CA ARG A 193 3.82 -16.82 -15.93
C ARG A 193 5.21 -16.55 -15.36
N ILE A 194 5.35 -15.50 -14.56
CA ILE A 194 6.60 -15.09 -13.94
C ILE A 194 6.51 -15.16 -12.41
N LEU A 195 7.64 -15.42 -11.76
CA LEU A 195 7.81 -15.23 -10.31
C LEU A 195 8.03 -13.74 -10.06
N THR A 196 7.13 -13.11 -9.30
CA THR A 196 7.21 -11.68 -8.97
C THR A 196 7.89 -11.43 -7.62
N GLY A 197 7.83 -12.40 -6.70
CA GLY A 197 8.46 -12.26 -5.39
C GLY A 197 8.08 -13.37 -4.43
N TYR A 198 8.25 -13.08 -3.14
CA TYR A 198 7.90 -13.99 -2.06
C TYR A 198 7.10 -13.26 -0.99
N THR A 199 6.14 -13.94 -0.40
CA THR A 199 5.33 -13.41 0.70
C THR A 199 5.59 -14.21 1.97
N GLN A 200 5.78 -13.51 3.09
CA GLN A 200 5.82 -14.08 4.43
C GLN A 200 4.76 -13.40 5.29
N TYR A 201 4.23 -14.14 6.24
CA TYR A 201 3.24 -13.62 7.20
C TYR A 201 3.72 -13.91 8.61
N LYS A 202 3.40 -13.02 9.54
CA LYS A 202 3.48 -13.33 10.96
C LYS A 202 2.57 -14.53 11.27
N LYS A 203 3.08 -15.53 12.02
CA LYS A 203 2.34 -16.75 12.41
C LYS A 203 2.17 -16.90 13.91
N GLY A 204 2.75 -16.01 14.70
CA GLY A 204 2.71 -15.99 16.15
C GLY A 204 3.12 -14.62 16.69
N ASN A 205 3.20 -14.50 18.03
CA ASN A 205 3.48 -13.25 18.73
C ASN A 205 4.99 -12.99 18.94
N GLY A 206 5.85 -13.93 18.59
CA GLY A 206 7.30 -13.73 18.70
C GLY A 206 7.81 -12.74 17.67
N HIS A 207 8.80 -11.94 18.05
CA HIS A 207 9.42 -10.91 17.22
C HIS A 207 9.74 -11.41 15.78
N ASN A 208 10.28 -12.61 15.65
CA ASN A 208 10.69 -13.23 14.38
C ASN A 208 9.83 -14.43 13.96
N ASP A 209 8.60 -14.52 14.46
CA ASP A 209 7.68 -15.60 14.13
C ASP A 209 7.06 -15.39 12.75
N PHE A 210 7.72 -15.87 11.71
CA PHE A 210 7.23 -15.80 10.33
C PHE A 210 6.95 -17.18 9.73
N THR A 211 6.06 -17.20 8.74
CA THR A 211 5.92 -18.37 7.85
C THR A 211 7.17 -18.53 6.99
N GLN A 212 7.33 -19.70 6.37
CA GLN A 212 8.29 -19.82 5.28
C GLN A 212 7.89 -18.90 4.12
N PRO A 213 8.87 -18.37 3.34
CA PRO A 213 8.58 -17.58 2.15
C PRO A 213 7.77 -18.37 1.14
N ASN A 214 6.61 -17.86 0.75
CA ASN A 214 5.77 -18.45 -0.29
C ASN A 214 5.98 -17.70 -1.61
N PRO A 215 6.31 -18.39 -2.72
CA PRO A 215 6.51 -17.73 -4.00
C PRO A 215 5.20 -17.16 -4.53
N VAL A 216 5.25 -15.93 -5.01
CA VAL A 216 4.14 -15.22 -5.65
C VAL A 216 4.38 -15.19 -7.15
N TYR A 217 3.38 -15.56 -7.91
CA TYR A 217 3.47 -15.61 -9.37
C TYR A 217 2.37 -14.76 -9.99
N LEU A 218 2.72 -14.07 -11.06
CA LEU A 218 1.75 -13.40 -11.91
C LEU A 218 1.66 -14.13 -13.26
N SER A 219 0.43 -14.42 -13.68
CA SER A 219 0.15 -15.06 -14.96
C SER A 219 -0.29 -14.03 -16.01
N PRO A 220 -0.03 -14.27 -17.29
CA PRO A 220 -0.60 -13.45 -18.36
C PRO A 220 -2.12 -13.41 -18.28
N SER A 221 -2.69 -12.25 -18.60
CA SER A 221 -4.14 -12.14 -18.79
C SER A 221 -4.58 -12.95 -20.02
N ASP A 222 -5.76 -13.56 -19.96
CA ASP A 222 -6.44 -14.21 -21.08
C ASP A 222 -7.13 -13.21 -22.03
N ARG A 223 -7.14 -11.93 -21.67
CA ARG A 223 -7.73 -10.85 -22.45
C ARG A 223 -6.69 -10.14 -23.32
N THR A 224 -7.04 -8.98 -23.91
CA THR A 224 -6.14 -8.19 -24.74
C THR A 224 -4.85 -7.84 -23.98
N ARG A 225 -3.71 -8.23 -24.52
CA ARG A 225 -2.37 -7.96 -23.96
C ARG A 225 -1.62 -6.98 -24.84
N TRP A 226 -0.71 -6.25 -24.21
CA TRP A 226 0.21 -5.34 -24.88
C TRP A 226 1.63 -5.94 -24.82
N LEU A 227 2.06 -6.54 -25.92
CA LEU A 227 3.38 -7.20 -26.03
C LEU A 227 4.38 -6.39 -26.88
N ARG A 228 4.09 -5.12 -27.11
CA ARG A 228 5.00 -4.16 -27.77
C ARG A 228 5.80 -3.40 -26.70
N PRO A 229 6.82 -2.61 -27.09
CA PRO A 229 7.58 -1.83 -26.13
C PRO A 229 6.72 -0.98 -25.20
N VAL A 230 7.05 -1.03 -23.92
CA VAL A 230 6.45 -0.18 -22.89
C VAL A 230 7.56 0.46 -22.04
N ILE A 231 7.36 1.72 -21.69
CA ILE A 231 8.19 2.45 -20.73
C ILE A 231 7.28 2.82 -19.55
N VAL A 232 7.67 2.43 -18.35
CA VAL A 232 7.00 2.82 -17.11
C VAL A 232 7.73 4.01 -16.50
N LEU A 233 7.02 5.11 -16.28
CA LEU A 233 7.56 6.29 -15.60
C LEU A 233 7.20 6.21 -14.13
N THR A 234 8.21 6.22 -13.28
CA THR A 234 8.10 6.20 -11.83
C THR A 234 8.85 7.37 -11.20
N ASN A 235 8.56 7.64 -9.94
CA ASN A 235 9.34 8.55 -9.11
C ASN A 235 9.33 8.09 -7.64
N ARG A 236 9.96 8.87 -6.76
CA ARG A 236 10.00 8.54 -5.33
C ARG A 236 8.61 8.45 -4.68
N HIS A 237 7.62 9.17 -5.21
CA HIS A 237 6.22 9.09 -4.77
C HIS A 237 5.42 7.92 -5.39
N SER A 238 6.00 7.15 -6.32
CA SER A 238 5.45 5.85 -6.74
C SER A 238 5.64 4.87 -5.59
N TYR A 239 4.57 4.53 -4.87
CA TYR A 239 4.68 3.94 -3.54
C TYR A 239 3.66 2.80 -3.33
N SER A 240 3.94 1.87 -2.37
CA SER A 240 3.06 0.75 -2.02
C SER A 240 2.75 -0.11 -3.25
N ALA A 241 1.50 -0.44 -3.55
CA ALA A 241 1.08 -1.24 -4.70
C ALA A 241 1.58 -0.75 -6.09
N THR A 242 2.19 0.43 -6.16
CA THR A 242 2.82 0.92 -7.39
C THR A 242 4.22 0.36 -7.60
N ASN A 243 4.82 -0.18 -6.55
CA ASN A 243 6.16 -0.79 -6.58
C ASN A 243 6.12 -2.32 -6.78
N ASP A 244 4.94 -2.93 -6.79
CA ASP A 244 4.73 -4.31 -7.19
C ASP A 244 4.74 -4.41 -8.72
#